data_0aa14a2ca61d5c4bca373a792c458622
#
_entry.id   0aa14a2ca61d5c4bca373a792c458622
#
_cell.length_a   1.000
_cell.length_b   1.000
_cell.length_c   1.000
_cell.angle_alpha   90.00
_cell.angle_beta   90.00
_cell.angle_gamma   90.00
#
_symmetry.space_group_name_H-M   'P 1'
#
loop_
_entity.id
_entity.type
_entity.pdbx_description
1 polymer ?
#
loop_
_entity_poly.entity_id
_entity_poly.type
_entity_poly.pdbx_seq_one_letter_code
_entity_poly.pdbx_strand_id
1 'polypeptide(L)'
;IENGASMYFILSYDNTEILKEDEMLSKYYSIRYDIWKDDVVSLYTELNEVLAPLQTKLITDHEFLIGERIPDTDETPDTEGTGKYRTMDDGRIVRVEYEDGTTFLLNYNYFAVTVLGTDVPAYGYVRIK
;
A
#
# COMPACT_ATOMS: atom_id res chain seq x y z
N ILE A 1 -6.32 2.19 3.90
CA ILE A 1 -5.96 2.04 5.32
C ILE A 1 -5.67 3.42 5.92
N GLU A 2 -4.69 4.14 5.41
CA GLU A 2 -4.22 5.42 5.96
C GLU A 2 -5.32 6.48 6.08
N ASN A 3 -6.24 6.53 5.15
CA ASN A 3 -7.29 7.55 5.09
C ASN A 3 -8.69 7.01 5.43
N GLY A 4 -8.81 5.76 5.84
CA GLY A 4 -10.11 5.12 6.10
C GLY A 4 -11.04 5.03 4.89
N ALA A 5 -10.52 5.24 3.68
CA ALA A 5 -11.32 5.27 2.46
C ALA A 5 -11.73 3.86 2.02
N SER A 6 -12.96 3.71 1.55
CA SER A 6 -13.44 2.50 0.91
C SER A 6 -12.93 2.38 -0.52
N MET A 7 -12.59 1.16 -0.94
CA MET A 7 -12.24 0.90 -2.33
C MET A 7 -13.46 0.75 -3.21
N TYR A 8 -13.34 1.22 -4.44
CA TYR A 8 -14.28 0.94 -5.52
C TYR A 8 -13.51 0.70 -6.82
N PHE A 9 -14.11 -0.09 -7.71
CA PHE A 9 -13.53 -0.41 -9.01
C PHE A 9 -14.51 -0.04 -10.11
N ILE A 10 -13.98 0.44 -11.22
CA ILE A 10 -14.73 0.73 -12.44
C ILE A 10 -14.34 -0.33 -13.46
N LEU A 11 -15.29 -1.16 -13.87
CA LEU A 11 -15.10 -2.19 -14.87
C LEU A 11 -16.09 -2.01 -16.01
N SER A 12 -15.68 -2.29 -17.24
CA SER A 12 -16.49 -2.27 -18.44
C SER A 12 -16.78 -3.69 -18.92
N TYR A 13 -18.01 -3.94 -19.34
CA TYR A 13 -18.39 -5.20 -19.99
C TYR A 13 -17.88 -5.26 -21.43
N ASP A 14 -17.95 -4.13 -22.14
CA ASP A 14 -17.54 -4.04 -23.54
C ASP A 14 -16.04 -3.79 -23.70
N ASN A 15 -15.53 -4.04 -24.90
CA ASN A 15 -14.15 -3.74 -25.24
C ASN A 15 -13.90 -2.21 -25.22
N THR A 16 -12.99 -1.80 -24.37
CA THR A 16 -12.62 -0.39 -24.17
C THR A 16 -11.34 0.02 -24.91
N GLU A 17 -10.74 -0.86 -25.71
CA GLU A 17 -9.50 -0.54 -26.45
C GLU A 17 -9.67 0.64 -27.42
N ILE A 18 -10.87 0.86 -27.94
CA ILE A 18 -11.21 2.00 -28.77
C ILE A 18 -10.96 3.34 -28.07
N LEU A 19 -10.97 3.37 -26.74
CA LEU A 19 -10.75 4.58 -25.94
C LEU A 19 -9.26 4.97 -25.85
N LYS A 20 -8.34 4.10 -26.30
CA LYS A 20 -6.90 4.32 -26.19
C LYS A 20 -6.44 5.58 -26.90
N GLU A 21 -7.09 5.93 -27.99
CA GLU A 21 -6.77 7.11 -28.82
C GLU A 21 -7.55 8.36 -28.41
N ASP A 22 -8.49 8.25 -27.47
CA ASP A 22 -9.26 9.38 -26.98
C ASP A 22 -8.49 10.13 -25.89
N GLU A 23 -8.30 11.44 -26.06
CA GLU A 23 -7.51 12.27 -25.16
C GLU A 23 -8.04 12.31 -23.72
N MET A 24 -9.37 12.24 -23.53
CA MET A 24 -10.00 12.29 -22.21
C MET A 24 -10.25 10.91 -21.60
N LEU A 25 -10.52 9.91 -22.43
CA LEU A 25 -11.00 8.60 -22.01
C LEU A 25 -9.91 7.52 -22.08
N SER A 26 -8.71 7.84 -22.58
CA SER A 26 -7.60 6.88 -22.70
C SER A 26 -7.25 6.14 -21.41
N LYS A 27 -7.45 6.75 -20.24
CA LYS A 27 -7.24 6.11 -18.94
C LYS A 27 -8.16 4.91 -18.66
N TYR A 28 -9.25 4.76 -19.43
CA TYR A 28 -10.21 3.67 -19.28
C TYR A 28 -10.07 2.56 -20.36
N TYR A 29 -9.03 2.61 -21.19
CA TYR A 29 -8.89 1.67 -22.32
C TYR A 29 -8.66 0.20 -21.88
N SER A 30 -8.30 -0.05 -20.63
CA SER A 30 -7.94 -1.38 -20.14
C SER A 30 -8.77 -1.84 -18.93
N ILE A 31 -10.02 -1.37 -18.81
CA ILE A 31 -10.87 -1.71 -17.65
C ILE A 31 -11.86 -2.85 -17.91
N ARG A 32 -11.58 -3.72 -18.85
CA ARG A 32 -12.47 -4.83 -19.20
C ARG A 32 -12.67 -5.79 -18.04
N TYR A 33 -13.94 -6.11 -17.77
CA TYR A 33 -14.34 -7.01 -16.69
C TYR A 33 -13.73 -8.41 -16.80
N ASP A 34 -13.75 -8.99 -18.00
CA ASP A 34 -13.25 -10.35 -18.26
C ASP A 34 -11.73 -10.51 -18.01
N ILE A 35 -10.98 -9.42 -18.11
CA ILE A 35 -9.54 -9.39 -17.84
C ILE A 35 -9.26 -9.20 -16.34
N TRP A 36 -9.97 -8.27 -15.70
CA TRP A 36 -9.61 -7.80 -14.36
C TRP A 36 -10.42 -8.39 -13.22
N LYS A 37 -11.50 -9.12 -13.49
CA LYS A 37 -12.44 -9.58 -12.45
C LYS A 37 -11.77 -10.38 -11.33
N ASP A 38 -10.87 -11.28 -11.67
CA ASP A 38 -10.24 -12.16 -10.69
C ASP A 38 -9.25 -11.40 -9.80
N ASP A 39 -8.46 -10.48 -10.39
CA ASP A 39 -7.54 -9.61 -9.66
C ASP A 39 -8.30 -8.63 -8.76
N VAL A 40 -9.40 -8.05 -9.26
CA VAL A 40 -10.28 -7.16 -8.49
C VAL A 40 -10.91 -7.88 -7.31
N VAL A 41 -11.43 -9.09 -7.52
CA VAL A 41 -12.03 -9.89 -6.44
C VAL A 41 -11.00 -10.24 -5.38
N SER A 42 -9.81 -10.66 -5.78
CA SER A 42 -8.72 -11.01 -4.87
C SER A 42 -8.31 -9.80 -4.03
N LEU A 43 -8.03 -8.68 -4.68
CA LEU A 43 -7.62 -7.44 -4.02
C LEU A 43 -8.73 -6.88 -3.11
N TYR A 44 -9.98 -6.89 -3.59
CA TYR A 44 -11.12 -6.43 -2.80
C TYR A 44 -11.30 -7.30 -1.55
N THR A 45 -11.20 -8.63 -1.69
CA THR A 45 -11.37 -9.55 -0.56
C THR A 45 -10.30 -9.30 0.50
N GLU A 46 -9.03 -9.26 0.10
CA GLU A 46 -7.91 -8.99 1.00
C GLU A 46 -8.09 -7.66 1.75
N LEU A 47 -8.33 -6.57 1.03
CA LEU A 47 -8.44 -5.26 1.67
C LEU A 47 -9.74 -5.09 2.44
N ASN A 48 -10.83 -5.75 2.04
CA ASN A 48 -12.09 -5.68 2.76
C ASN A 48 -12.02 -6.40 4.11
N GLU A 49 -11.27 -7.49 4.23
CA GLU A 49 -11.02 -8.15 5.53
C GLU A 49 -10.37 -7.19 6.53
N VAL A 50 -9.49 -6.31 6.05
CA VAL A 50 -8.81 -5.32 6.89
C VAL A 50 -9.68 -4.08 7.12
N LEU A 51 -10.32 -3.57 6.07
CA LEU A 51 -11.02 -2.28 6.10
C LEU A 51 -12.45 -2.35 6.63
N ALA A 52 -13.18 -3.47 6.43
CA ALA A 52 -14.57 -3.55 6.86
C ALA A 52 -14.76 -3.31 8.36
N PRO A 53 -13.92 -3.85 9.27
CA PRO A 53 -14.03 -3.57 10.70
C PRO A 53 -13.71 -2.11 11.07
N LEU A 54 -13.00 -1.39 10.19
CA LEU A 54 -12.51 -0.03 10.43
C LEU A 54 -13.39 1.06 9.84
N GLN A 55 -14.37 0.70 8.99
CA GLN A 55 -15.21 1.69 8.27
C GLN A 55 -15.97 2.65 9.18
N THR A 56 -16.27 2.25 10.42
CA THR A 56 -16.97 3.07 11.41
C THR A 56 -16.04 3.65 12.48
N LYS A 57 -14.73 3.42 12.34
CA LYS A 57 -13.73 3.81 13.33
C LYS A 57 -13.02 5.10 12.93
N LEU A 58 -12.80 5.95 13.90
CA LEU A 58 -12.02 7.17 13.69
C LEU A 58 -10.52 6.86 13.75
N ILE A 59 -9.74 7.54 12.93
CA ILE A 59 -8.29 7.59 13.06
C ILE A 59 -7.97 8.53 14.21
N THR A 60 -7.25 8.03 15.21
CA THR A 60 -6.89 8.76 16.42
C THR A 60 -5.47 9.27 16.41
N ASP A 61 -4.60 8.62 15.64
CA ASP A 61 -3.21 9.04 15.49
C ASP A 61 -2.68 8.71 14.09
N HIS A 62 -1.83 9.59 13.58
CA HIS A 62 -1.16 9.46 12.29
C HIS A 62 0.24 10.06 12.41
N GLU A 63 1.27 9.25 12.22
CA GLU A 63 2.66 9.63 12.42
C GLU A 63 3.54 9.14 11.27
N PHE A 64 4.43 10.00 10.79
CA PHE A 64 5.49 9.61 9.86
C PHE A 64 6.67 9.04 10.64
N LEU A 65 7.20 7.92 10.17
CA LEU A 65 8.28 7.20 10.84
C LEU A 65 9.51 7.07 9.95
N ILE A 66 10.65 6.87 10.60
CA ILE A 66 11.90 6.50 9.96
C ILE A 66 12.15 5.03 10.27
N GLY A 67 12.42 4.23 9.25
CA GLY A 67 12.75 2.81 9.37
C GLY A 67 14.17 2.50 8.89
N GLU A 68 14.58 1.26 9.07
CA GLU A 68 15.82 0.71 8.51
C GLU A 68 15.46 -0.11 7.27
N ARG A 69 16.10 0.15 6.13
CA ARG A 69 15.92 -0.66 4.91
C ARG A 69 16.42 -2.07 5.17
N ILE A 70 15.64 -3.07 4.78
CA ILE A 70 16.07 -4.46 4.71
C ILE A 70 16.75 -4.65 3.35
N PRO A 71 18.05 -4.97 3.31
CA PRO A 71 18.75 -5.19 2.04
C PRO A 71 18.21 -6.44 1.35
N ASP A 72 18.09 -6.37 0.03
CA ASP A 72 17.80 -7.55 -0.78
C ASP A 72 18.96 -8.56 -0.68
N THR A 73 18.66 -9.86 -0.74
CA THR A 73 19.64 -10.95 -0.57
C THR A 73 20.80 -10.91 -1.59
N ASP A 74 20.64 -10.18 -2.70
CA ASP A 74 21.62 -10.06 -3.78
C ASP A 74 22.41 -8.74 -3.75
N GLU A 75 22.10 -7.81 -2.83
CA GLU A 75 22.85 -6.58 -2.70
C GLU A 75 24.14 -6.82 -1.88
N THR A 76 25.28 -6.60 -2.51
CA THR A 76 26.57 -6.55 -1.79
C THR A 76 26.55 -5.36 -0.82
N PRO A 77 26.97 -5.56 0.45
CA PRO A 77 27.03 -4.46 1.40
C PRO A 77 27.91 -3.33 0.83
N ASP A 78 27.38 -2.12 0.86
CA ASP A 78 28.13 -0.94 0.44
C ASP A 78 29.42 -0.84 1.25
N THR A 79 30.56 -0.78 0.56
CA THR A 79 31.91 -0.81 1.16
C THR A 79 32.27 0.45 1.94
N GLU A 80 31.38 1.43 2.06
CA GLU A 80 31.58 2.67 2.80
C GLU A 80 31.06 2.70 4.24
N GLY A 81 30.81 1.55 4.85
CA GLY A 81 30.92 1.41 6.31
C GLY A 81 29.84 2.06 7.18
N THR A 82 28.72 2.49 6.67
CA THR A 82 27.59 2.99 7.48
C THR A 82 26.42 2.03 7.65
N GLY A 83 26.58 0.80 7.34
CA GLY A 83 25.86 -0.43 7.72
C GLY A 83 24.36 -0.42 8.04
N LYS A 84 23.66 0.71 7.97
CA LYS A 84 22.23 0.81 8.19
C LYS A 84 21.65 1.85 7.25
N TYR A 85 21.01 1.39 6.20
CA TYR A 85 20.22 2.26 5.33
C TYR A 85 18.97 2.73 6.07
N ARG A 86 19.08 3.87 6.74
CA ARG A 86 17.89 4.52 7.28
C ARG A 86 17.10 5.14 6.14
N THR A 87 15.78 4.96 6.18
CA THR A 87 14.89 5.69 5.30
C THR A 87 14.92 7.18 5.65
N MET A 88 14.66 8.02 4.68
CA MET A 88 14.48 9.44 4.93
C MET A 88 13.15 9.69 5.66
N ASP A 89 13.10 10.75 6.45
CA ASP A 89 11.85 11.27 7.02
C ASP A 89 11.08 12.05 5.94
N ASP A 90 10.59 11.30 4.95
CA ASP A 90 9.91 11.82 3.76
C ASP A 90 8.43 11.42 3.68
N GLY A 91 7.89 10.90 4.78
CA GLY A 91 6.50 10.48 4.86
C GLY A 91 6.17 9.15 4.19
N ARG A 92 7.19 8.35 3.83
CA ARG A 92 6.96 7.05 3.16
C ARG A 92 6.72 5.88 4.10
N ILE A 93 6.93 6.08 5.39
CA ILE A 93 6.59 5.10 6.41
C ILE A 93 5.62 5.77 7.37
N VAL A 94 4.45 5.19 7.51
CA VAL A 94 3.34 5.79 8.24
C VAL A 94 2.83 4.82 9.31
N ARG A 95 2.62 5.33 10.52
CA ARG A 95 1.84 4.66 11.56
C ARG A 95 0.47 5.28 11.61
N VAL A 96 -0.57 4.47 11.58
CA VAL A 96 -1.96 4.90 11.73
C VAL A 96 -2.58 4.11 12.86
N GLU A 97 -3.21 4.80 13.80
CA GLU A 97 -3.94 4.19 14.91
C GLU A 97 -5.42 4.57 14.84
N TYR A 98 -6.28 3.58 15.05
CA TYR A 98 -7.73 3.74 15.11
C TYR A 98 -8.22 3.75 16.55
N GLU A 99 -9.42 4.29 16.80
CA GLU A 99 -10.02 4.48 18.12
C GLU A 99 -10.19 3.18 18.95
N ASP A 100 -10.23 2.03 18.31
CA ASP A 100 -10.27 0.73 18.98
C ASP A 100 -8.87 0.18 19.32
N GLY A 101 -7.83 0.97 19.06
CA GLY A 101 -6.44 0.62 19.25
C GLY A 101 -5.83 -0.18 18.10
N THR A 102 -6.58 -0.48 17.04
CA THR A 102 -6.02 -1.12 15.85
C THR A 102 -4.95 -0.21 15.24
N THR A 103 -3.75 -0.74 15.04
CA THR A 103 -2.59 0.03 14.58
C THR A 103 -1.96 -0.63 13.37
N PHE A 104 -1.69 0.15 12.33
CA PHE A 104 -1.00 -0.27 11.13
C PHE A 104 0.32 0.46 10.95
N LEU A 105 1.28 -0.26 10.38
CA LEU A 105 2.49 0.29 9.77
C LEU A 105 2.37 0.14 8.26
N LEU A 106 2.54 1.23 7.54
CA LEU A 106 2.45 1.32 6.08
C LEU A 106 3.81 1.69 5.52
N ASN A 107 4.23 1.02 4.46
CA ASN A 107 5.50 1.28 3.78
C ASN A 107 5.24 1.62 2.30
N TYR A 108 5.48 2.85 1.93
CA TYR A 108 5.38 3.34 0.54
C TYR A 108 6.70 3.27 -0.23
N ASN A 109 7.75 2.70 0.38
CA ASN A 109 9.01 2.46 -0.32
C ASN A 109 8.91 1.21 -1.20
N TYR A 110 9.74 1.16 -2.25
CA TYR A 110 9.88 0.00 -3.14
C TYR A 110 10.73 -1.13 -2.55
N PHE A 111 11.21 -0.98 -1.34
CA PHE A 111 11.98 -1.96 -0.57
C PHE A 111 11.33 -2.19 0.80
N ALA A 112 11.59 -3.36 1.39
CA ALA A 112 11.14 -3.69 2.74
C ALA A 112 11.90 -2.86 3.79
N VAL A 113 11.24 -2.57 4.91
CA VAL A 113 11.82 -1.80 6.01
C VAL A 113 11.53 -2.46 7.36
N THR A 114 12.46 -2.31 8.30
CA THR A 114 12.21 -2.60 9.71
C THR A 114 11.89 -1.28 10.42
N VAL A 115 10.73 -1.19 11.04
CA VAL A 115 10.29 -0.02 11.80
C VAL A 115 9.60 -0.45 13.09
N LEU A 116 9.93 0.17 14.21
CA LEU A 116 9.45 -0.23 15.55
C LEU A 116 9.65 -1.74 15.87
N GLY A 117 10.74 -2.33 15.34
CA GLY A 117 11.02 -3.76 15.50
C GLY A 117 10.15 -4.70 14.66
N THR A 118 9.40 -4.18 13.70
CA THR A 118 8.52 -4.95 12.80
C THR A 118 8.97 -4.77 11.36
N ASP A 119 9.04 -5.86 10.61
CA ASP A 119 9.35 -5.84 9.19
C ASP A 119 8.09 -5.57 8.38
N VAL A 120 8.14 -4.53 7.54
CA VAL A 120 7.03 -4.11 6.68
C VAL A 120 7.47 -4.28 5.22
N PRO A 121 6.73 -5.06 4.41
CA PRO A 121 7.10 -5.32 3.03
C PRO A 121 7.06 -4.06 2.17
N ALA A 122 7.75 -4.11 1.02
CA ALA A 122 7.70 -3.05 0.01
C ALA A 122 6.27 -2.81 -0.44
N TYR A 123 5.87 -1.54 -0.56
CA TYR A 123 4.50 -1.13 -0.94
C TYR A 123 3.39 -1.84 -0.16
N GLY A 124 3.67 -2.21 1.09
CA GLY A 124 2.80 -3.03 1.90
C GLY A 124 2.47 -2.43 3.26
N TYR A 125 1.80 -3.23 4.05
CA TYR A 125 1.42 -2.86 5.41
C TYR A 125 1.48 -4.06 6.34
N VAL A 126 1.57 -3.77 7.64
CA VAL A 126 1.45 -4.76 8.72
C VAL A 126 0.52 -4.21 9.79
N ARG A 127 -0.41 -5.02 10.26
CA ARG A 127 -1.19 -4.74 11.46
C ARG A 127 -0.40 -5.20 12.67
N ILE A 128 -0.12 -4.30 13.60
CA ILE A 128 0.69 -4.59 14.81
C ILE A 128 -0.14 -4.71 16.08
N LYS A 129 -1.41 -4.31 16.04
CA LYS A 129 -2.35 -4.41 17.15
C LYS A 129 -3.80 -4.49 16.67
#